data_5cf44a29f937df01002d2d0ca7f63fda
#
_entry.id   5cf44a29f937df01002d2d0ca7f63fda
#
_cell.length_a   1.000
_cell.length_b   1.000
_cell.length_c   1.000
_cell.angle_alpha   90.00
_cell.angle_beta   90.00
_cell.angle_gamma   90.00
#
_symmetry.space_group_name_H-M   'P 1'
#
loop_
_entity.id
_entity.type
_entity.pdbx_description
1 polymer ?
#
loop_
_entity_poly.entity_id
_entity_poly.type
_entity_poly.pdbx_seq_one_letter_code
_entity_poly.pdbx_strand_id
1 'polypeptide(L)' 'MAKYRMDIFKPGRKPGHPAPLLWRRRDIFASDDAAAKAEAESLYRTYASQRRLTNFFLCDSSGRSIFESVASH' A
#
# COMPACT_ATOMS: atom_id res chain seq x y z
N MET A 1 -7.31 -19.28 -2.15
CA MET A 1 -7.11 -17.82 -2.15
C MET A 1 -5.69 -17.49 -2.57
N ALA A 2 -5.55 -16.47 -3.35
CA ALA A 2 -4.23 -16.01 -3.75
C ALA A 2 -3.64 -15.09 -2.68
N LYS A 3 -2.32 -15.10 -2.58
CA LYS A 3 -1.60 -14.23 -1.65
C LYS A 3 -1.08 -13.00 -2.39
N TYR A 4 -1.30 -11.84 -1.80
CA TYR A 4 -0.83 -10.56 -2.32
C TYR A 4 0.02 -9.87 -1.26
N ARG A 5 0.85 -8.93 -1.70
CA ARG A 5 1.69 -8.14 -0.80
C ARG A 5 1.35 -6.66 -0.95
N MET A 6 1.09 -6.03 0.17
CA MET A 6 0.82 -4.60 0.24
C MET A 6 1.98 -3.90 0.93
N ASP A 7 2.61 -2.97 0.25
CA ASP A 7 3.69 -2.16 0.81
C ASP A 7 3.15 -0.75 1.06
N ILE A 8 3.24 -0.29 2.30
CA ILE A 8 2.69 1.00 2.73
C ILE A 8 3.83 1.95 3.05
N PHE A 9 3.77 3.15 2.50
CA PHE A 9 4.83 4.13 2.63
C PHE A 9 4.39 5.33 3.46
N LYS A 10 5.35 5.88 4.20
CA LYS A 10 5.17 7.09 4.99
C LYS A 10 6.05 8.22 4.42
N PRO A 11 5.76 9.49 4.76
CA PRO A 11 6.60 10.60 4.31
C PRO A 11 8.05 10.45 4.78
N GLY A 12 8.98 10.80 3.90
CA GLY A 12 10.39 10.88 4.27
C GLY A 12 10.64 12.05 5.22
N ARG A 13 11.76 11.99 5.93
CA ARG A 13 12.09 12.97 6.97
C ARG A 13 12.95 14.13 6.48
N LYS A 14 13.57 14.00 5.31
CA LYS A 14 14.50 15.04 4.82
C LYS A 14 13.75 16.15 4.10
N PRO A 15 13.81 17.39 4.58
CA PRO A 15 13.28 18.51 3.84
C PRO A 15 14.02 18.62 2.49
N GLY A 16 13.29 18.85 1.42
CA GLY A 16 13.87 18.98 0.10
C GLY A 16 13.95 17.67 -0.71
N HIS A 17 13.98 16.53 -0.05
CA HIS A 17 13.93 15.21 -0.71
C HIS A 17 13.00 14.27 0.08
N PRO A 18 11.68 14.48 -0.01
CA PRO A 18 10.74 13.67 0.75
C PRO A 18 10.50 12.33 0.08
N ALA A 19 11.57 11.56 -0.14
CA ALA A 19 11.42 10.22 -0.68
C ALA A 19 10.61 9.37 0.31
N PRO A 20 9.53 8.73 -0.13
CA PRO A 20 8.73 7.90 0.76
C PRO A 20 9.55 6.76 1.36
N LEU A 21 9.29 6.46 2.63
CA LEU A 21 9.94 5.36 3.33
C LEU A 21 8.94 4.23 3.53
N LEU A 22 9.39 3.00 3.35
CA LEU A 22 8.54 1.84 3.64
C LEU A 22 8.23 1.84 5.14
N TRP A 23 6.93 1.95 5.45
CA TRP A 23 6.48 1.93 6.84
C TRP A 23 6.08 0.54 7.29
N ARG A 24 5.29 -0.16 6.45
CA ARG A 24 4.78 -1.49 6.81
C ARG A 24 4.50 -2.30 5.55
N ARG A 25 4.71 -3.60 5.66
CA ARG A 25 4.36 -4.56 4.61
C ARG A 25 3.33 -5.52 5.18
N ARG A 26 2.26 -5.76 4.42
CA ARG A 26 1.18 -6.65 4.84
C ARG A 26 0.91 -7.68 3.77
N ASP A 27 0.60 -8.90 4.21
CA ASP A 27 0.08 -9.93 3.31
C ASP A 27 -1.43 -9.82 3.25
N ILE A 28 -1.97 -9.97 2.05
CA ILE A 28 -3.41 -9.95 1.81
C ILE A 28 -3.78 -11.25 1.10
N PHE A 29 -4.82 -11.90 1.58
CA PHE A 29 -5.34 -13.12 0.97
C PHE A 29 -6.71 -12.81 0.37
N ALA A 30 -6.85 -13.03 -0.93
CA ALA A 30 -8.08 -12.67 -1.64
C ALA A 30 -8.31 -13.63 -2.80
N SER A 31 -9.56 -13.68 -3.27
CA SER A 31 -9.93 -14.57 -4.35
C SER A 31 -9.44 -14.10 -5.72
N ASP A 32 -9.30 -12.79 -5.91
CA ASP A 32 -8.84 -12.20 -7.17
C ASP A 32 -8.25 -10.81 -6.93
N ASP A 33 -7.75 -10.20 -8.00
CA ASP A 33 -7.10 -8.90 -7.95
C ASP A 33 -8.04 -7.80 -7.44
N ALA A 34 -9.29 -7.83 -7.86
CA ALA A 34 -10.27 -6.81 -7.45
C ALA A 34 -10.55 -6.88 -5.96
N ALA A 35 -10.70 -8.10 -5.42
CA ALA A 35 -10.92 -8.29 -3.98
C ALA A 35 -9.68 -7.88 -3.18
N ALA A 36 -8.49 -8.20 -3.68
CA ALA A 36 -7.24 -7.79 -3.04
C ALA A 36 -7.11 -6.27 -2.99
N LYS A 37 -7.44 -5.60 -4.08
CA LYS A 37 -7.40 -4.14 -4.15
C LYS A 37 -8.38 -3.52 -3.17
N ALA A 38 -9.60 -4.02 -3.09
CA ALA A 38 -10.61 -3.50 -2.18
C ALA A 38 -10.15 -3.63 -0.72
N GLU A 39 -9.56 -4.77 -0.36
CA GLU A 39 -9.04 -4.98 0.99
C GLU A 39 -7.85 -4.07 1.28
N ALA A 40 -6.94 -3.93 0.33
CA ALA A 40 -5.78 -3.05 0.50
C ALA A 40 -6.22 -1.60 0.71
N GLU A 41 -7.19 -1.12 -0.06
CA GLU A 41 -7.71 0.24 0.08
C GLU A 41 -8.37 0.44 1.46
N SER A 42 -9.11 -0.55 1.94
CA SER A 42 -9.74 -0.50 3.25
C SER A 42 -8.70 -0.43 4.37
N LEU A 43 -7.67 -1.28 4.30
CA LEU A 43 -6.57 -1.26 5.27
C LEU A 43 -5.82 0.06 5.24
N TYR A 44 -5.55 0.57 4.04
CA TYR A 44 -4.83 1.83 3.91
C TYR A 44 -5.61 2.98 4.56
N ARG A 45 -6.92 3.04 4.36
CA ARG A 45 -7.75 4.08 4.98
C ARG A 45 -7.71 3.99 6.50
N THR A 46 -7.75 2.78 7.04
CA THR A 46 -7.67 2.57 8.49
C THR A 46 -6.35 3.07 9.05
N TYR A 47 -5.23 2.72 8.41
CA TYR A 47 -3.92 3.18 8.85
C TYR A 47 -3.76 4.69 8.65
N ALA A 48 -4.24 5.23 7.54
CA ALA A 48 -4.12 6.65 7.24
C ALA A 48 -4.93 7.52 8.20
N SER A 49 -5.97 6.97 8.81
CA SER A 49 -6.74 7.69 9.83
C SER A 49 -5.99 7.85 11.15
N GLN A 50 -4.96 7.01 11.36
CA GLN A 50 -4.20 6.98 12.61
C GLN A 50 -2.82 7.60 12.48
N ARG A 51 -2.28 7.67 11.28
CA ARG A 51 -0.97 8.25 11.03
C ARG A 51 -0.87 8.78 9.60
N ARG A 52 0.10 9.66 9.41
CA ARG A 52 0.33 10.25 8.11
C ARG A 52 1.04 9.25 7.19
N LEU A 53 0.42 8.94 6.05
CA LEU A 53 0.95 8.05 5.04
C LEU A 53 0.96 8.75 3.68
N THR A 54 1.80 8.27 2.75
CA THR A 54 1.87 8.84 1.40
C THR A 54 1.10 8.02 0.38
N ASN A 55 1.33 6.70 0.36
CA ASN A 55 0.76 5.83 -0.67
C ASN A 55 0.97 4.36 -0.29
N PHE A 56 0.42 3.48 -1.12
CA PHE A 56 0.71 2.06 -1.00
C PHE A 56 0.80 1.40 -2.37
N PHE A 57 1.50 0.28 -2.44
CA PHE A 57 1.59 -0.57 -3.63
C PHE A 57 1.03 -1.94 -3.30
N LEU A 58 0.35 -2.54 -4.27
CA LEU A 58 -0.18 -3.89 -4.16
C LEU A 58 0.39 -4.75 -5.27
N CYS A 59 1.03 -5.86 -4.89
CA CYS A 59 1.62 -6.82 -5.83
C CYS A 59 1.05 -8.21 -5.59
N ASP A 60 1.02 -9.02 -6.63
CA ASP A 60 0.66 -10.44 -6.48
C ASP A 60 1.88 -11.25 -6.01
N SER A 61 1.70 -12.57 -5.86
CA SER A 61 2.76 -13.45 -5.35
C SER A 61 3.94 -13.59 -6.32
N SER A 62 3.75 -13.25 -7.59
CA SER A 62 4.82 -13.26 -8.58
C SER A 62 5.60 -11.94 -8.62
N GLY A 63 5.16 -10.95 -7.88
CA GLY A 63 5.78 -9.62 -7.88
C GLY A 63 5.20 -8.65 -8.89
N ARG A 64 4.15 -9.06 -9.62
CA ARG A 64 3.50 -8.19 -10.59
C ARG A 64 2.67 -7.13 -9.88
N SER A 65 2.85 -5.87 -10.29
CA SER A 65 2.07 -4.77 -9.72
C SER A 65 0.61 -4.88 -10.13
N ILE A 66 -0.29 -4.90 -9.14
CA ILE A 66 -1.73 -4.93 -9.34
C ILE A 66 -2.30 -3.52 -9.25
N PHE A 67 -1.84 -2.75 -8.28
CA PHE A 67 -2.36 -1.42 -8.03
C PHE A 67 -1.32 -0.57 -7.33
N GLU A 68 -1.28 0.69 -7.69
CA GLU A 68 -0.42 1.67 -7.05
C GLU A 68 -1.27 2.88 -6.69
N SER A 69 -1.39 3.13 -5.39
CA SER A 69 -2.09 4.32 -4.92
C SER A 69 -1.11 5.46 -4.90
N VAL A 70 -1.38 6.49 -5.70
CA VAL A 70 -0.58 7.71 -5.68
C VAL A 70 -1.36 8.74 -4.87
N ALA A 71 -0.68 9.37 -3.91
CA ALA A 71 -1.30 10.42 -3.13
C ALA A 71 -1.72 11.54 -4.07
N SER A 72 -3.03 11.73 -4.20
CA SER A 72 -3.55 12.85 -4.99
C SER A 72 -3.55 14.09 -4.09
N HIS A 73 -3.12 15.16 -4.66
CA HIS A 73 -3.09 16.44 -3.97
C HIS A 73 -4.32 17.27 -4.31
#